data_eb17bf74b2a0117dfac652c336e32201
#
_entry.id   eb17bf74b2a0117dfac652c336e32201
#
_cell.length_a   1.000
_cell.length_b   1.000
_cell.length_c   1.000
_cell.angle_alpha   90.00
_cell.angle_beta   90.00
_cell.angle_gamma   90.00
#
_symmetry.space_group_name_H-M   'P 1'
#
loop_
_entity.id
_entity.type
_entity.pdbx_description
1 polymer ?
#
loop_
_entity_poly.entity_id
_entity_poly.type
_entity_poly.pdbx_seq_one_letter_code
_entity_poly.pdbx_strand_id
1 'polypeptide(L)'
;MLIKKVSHERILEEVNKILLSENPDYIRKLHECGLLQYIMPELERCFGEPQRNKYHIYDVGEHIMHTVKCTPNDLVLRWAALMHDIGKPCCSSTDQNGIIHFYGHHRESCKIAVDLMHRLRMDNDTIREVSILVENHDVRVEPSLPAVKRMMARTGEVLFEKLLILQTADNMAKNLEHFPEKKNRIDASMQIYKQILAERQPYLVSHLAVNGKDLIRLGYRPGREIGDVLRKLIDEVIIDANLNNRDYLLKEARILKKSNSKNGSQR
;
A
#
# COMPACT_ATOMS: atom_id res chain seq x y z
N MET A 1 -3.73 -23.34 29.42
CA MET A 1 -3.08 -22.04 29.37
C MET A 1 -4.15 -20.94 29.40
N LEU A 2 -4.01 -19.92 30.25
CA LEU A 2 -5.06 -18.92 30.50
C LEU A 2 -5.32 -18.01 29.29
N ILE A 3 -4.31 -17.71 28.46
CA ILE A 3 -4.45 -16.82 27.29
C ILE A 3 -5.53 -17.28 26.30
N LYS A 4 -5.75 -18.59 26.15
CA LYS A 4 -6.81 -19.15 25.31
C LYS A 4 -8.24 -18.86 25.80
N LYS A 5 -8.39 -18.31 27.03
CA LYS A 5 -9.68 -17.92 27.60
C LYS A 5 -9.93 -16.41 27.49
N VAL A 6 -8.95 -15.64 27.03
CA VAL A 6 -9.07 -14.19 26.82
C VAL A 6 -9.78 -13.95 25.50
N SER A 7 -10.76 -13.03 25.47
CA SER A 7 -11.44 -12.69 24.22
C SER A 7 -10.52 -11.96 23.24
N HIS A 8 -10.80 -12.09 21.96
CA HIS A 8 -10.00 -11.47 20.91
C HIS A 8 -10.01 -9.94 20.99
N GLU A 9 -11.13 -9.35 21.40
CA GLU A 9 -11.27 -7.92 21.59
C GLU A 9 -10.31 -7.40 22.68
N ARG A 10 -10.22 -8.11 23.81
CA ARG A 10 -9.26 -7.76 24.89
C ARG A 10 -7.82 -7.91 24.44
N ILE A 11 -7.51 -8.95 23.65
CA ILE A 11 -6.18 -9.12 23.06
C ILE A 11 -5.88 -7.93 22.15
N LEU A 12 -6.83 -7.54 21.26
CA LEU A 12 -6.68 -6.39 20.39
C LEU A 12 -6.42 -5.09 21.17
N GLU A 13 -7.19 -4.84 22.25
CA GLU A 13 -7.00 -3.66 23.10
C GLU A 13 -5.58 -3.59 23.67
N GLU A 14 -5.05 -4.70 24.20
CA GLU A 14 -3.70 -4.73 24.77
C GLU A 14 -2.62 -4.59 23.67
N VAL A 15 -2.79 -5.22 22.51
CA VAL A 15 -1.88 -5.05 21.37
C VAL A 15 -1.89 -3.59 20.90
N ASN A 16 -3.06 -2.96 20.80
CA ASN A 16 -3.17 -1.55 20.44
C ASN A 16 -2.47 -0.63 21.46
N LYS A 17 -2.59 -0.90 22.76
CA LYS A 17 -1.87 -0.15 23.79
C LYS A 17 -0.36 -0.27 23.64
N ILE A 18 0.15 -1.48 23.36
CA ILE A 18 1.59 -1.67 23.10
C ILE A 18 1.99 -0.88 21.87
N LEU A 19 1.26 -1.02 20.75
CA LEU A 19 1.57 -0.34 19.52
C LEU A 19 1.52 1.20 19.66
N LEU A 20 0.63 1.75 20.47
CA LEU A 20 0.52 3.19 20.70
C LEU A 20 1.44 3.71 21.81
N SER A 21 2.20 2.85 22.47
CA SER A 21 3.16 3.25 23.50
C SER A 21 4.45 3.87 22.90
N GLU A 22 5.33 4.35 23.78
CA GLU A 22 6.68 4.80 23.42
C GLU A 22 7.59 3.65 22.97
N ASN A 23 7.24 2.41 23.32
CA ASN A 23 7.97 1.20 22.96
C ASN A 23 7.09 0.21 22.18
N PRO A 24 6.65 0.56 20.96
CA PRO A 24 5.74 -0.26 20.17
C PRO A 24 6.33 -1.60 19.77
N ASP A 25 7.66 -1.72 19.74
CA ASP A 25 8.43 -2.95 19.50
C ASP A 25 8.38 -3.94 20.69
N TYR A 26 7.71 -3.60 21.80
CA TYR A 26 7.49 -4.52 22.93
C TYR A 26 6.60 -5.71 22.59
N ILE A 27 5.99 -5.77 21.42
CA ILE A 27 5.44 -7.00 20.83
C ILE A 27 6.47 -8.14 20.86
N ARG A 28 7.78 -7.83 20.71
CA ARG A 28 8.89 -8.79 20.89
C ARG A 28 8.85 -9.51 22.25
N LYS A 29 8.42 -8.83 23.31
CA LYS A 29 8.29 -9.46 24.65
C LYS A 29 7.25 -10.57 24.66
N LEU A 30 6.22 -10.49 23.83
CA LEU A 30 5.25 -11.59 23.68
C LEU A 30 5.89 -12.81 23.03
N HIS A 31 6.83 -12.62 22.08
CA HIS A 31 7.65 -13.69 21.53
C HIS A 31 8.56 -14.29 22.59
N GLU A 32 9.37 -13.47 23.28
CA GLU A 32 10.34 -13.89 24.29
C GLU A 32 9.70 -14.71 25.42
N CYS A 33 8.46 -14.38 25.83
CA CYS A 33 7.73 -15.13 26.86
C CYS A 33 6.83 -16.25 26.31
N GLY A 34 6.88 -16.53 25.02
CA GLY A 34 6.12 -17.59 24.35
C GLY A 34 4.61 -17.36 24.27
N LEU A 35 4.14 -16.11 24.40
CA LEU A 35 2.73 -15.78 24.28
C LEU A 35 2.33 -15.51 22.82
N LEU A 36 3.24 -15.00 22.00
CA LEU A 36 2.96 -14.58 20.63
C LEU A 36 2.38 -15.71 19.78
N GLN A 37 2.86 -16.95 19.93
CA GLN A 37 2.37 -18.14 19.22
C GLN A 37 0.86 -18.41 19.43
N TYR A 38 0.25 -17.88 20.49
CA TYR A 38 -1.19 -18.04 20.79
C TYR A 38 -2.02 -16.84 20.34
N ILE A 39 -1.40 -15.69 20.17
CA ILE A 39 -2.04 -14.42 19.82
C ILE A 39 -1.94 -14.19 18.30
N MET A 40 -0.72 -14.24 17.79
CA MET A 40 -0.36 -14.00 16.39
C MET A 40 0.65 -15.06 15.91
N PRO A 41 0.24 -16.34 15.73
CA PRO A 41 1.14 -17.42 15.29
C PRO A 41 1.78 -17.12 13.93
N GLU A 42 1.16 -16.29 13.11
CA GLU A 42 1.68 -15.84 11.83
C GLU A 42 2.91 -14.95 12.01
N LEU A 43 2.88 -14.03 12.97
CA LEU A 43 4.01 -13.17 13.32
C LEU A 43 5.10 -13.96 14.07
N GLU A 44 4.73 -14.93 14.90
CA GLU A 44 5.69 -15.80 15.58
C GLU A 44 6.61 -16.51 14.59
N ARG A 45 6.11 -16.95 13.43
CA ARG A 45 6.90 -17.62 12.38
C ARG A 45 7.93 -16.71 11.71
N CYS A 46 7.79 -15.39 11.88
CA CYS A 46 8.73 -14.43 11.30
C CYS A 46 10.05 -14.37 12.09
N PHE A 47 10.01 -14.68 13.40
CA PHE A 47 11.21 -14.71 14.22
C PHE A 47 12.07 -15.93 13.88
N GLY A 48 13.35 -15.67 13.62
CA GLY A 48 14.30 -16.69 13.16
C GLY A 48 14.24 -16.98 11.64
N GLU A 49 13.29 -16.42 10.88
CA GLU A 49 13.25 -16.55 9.41
C GLU A 49 14.36 -15.70 8.76
N PRO A 50 15.37 -16.32 8.13
CA PRO A 50 16.53 -15.58 7.63
C PRO A 50 16.23 -14.80 6.35
N GLN A 51 16.87 -13.64 6.19
CA GLN A 51 16.75 -12.80 5.00
C GLN A 51 18.06 -12.71 4.18
N ARG A 52 18.86 -13.72 4.08
CA ARG A 52 20.22 -13.77 3.48
C ARG A 52 20.36 -12.96 2.19
N ASN A 53 20.39 -11.63 2.31
CA ASN A 53 20.69 -10.70 1.21
C ASN A 53 21.36 -9.43 1.79
N LYS A 54 22.02 -8.65 0.91
CA LYS A 54 22.81 -7.47 1.32
C LYS A 54 22.02 -6.32 1.93
N TYR A 55 20.72 -6.33 1.80
CA TYR A 55 19.84 -5.23 2.27
C TYR A 55 19.34 -5.44 3.69
N HIS A 56 19.31 -6.67 4.18
CA HIS A 56 18.76 -7.01 5.49
C HIS A 56 19.86 -7.49 6.44
N ILE A 57 19.88 -6.93 7.65
CA ILE A 57 20.80 -7.26 8.74
C ILE A 57 20.10 -8.03 9.87
N TYR A 58 18.78 -8.16 9.82
CA TYR A 58 17.92 -8.83 10.78
C TYR A 58 17.20 -10.01 10.12
N ASP A 59 16.70 -10.96 10.91
CA ASP A 59 15.66 -11.87 10.46
C ASP A 59 14.33 -11.12 10.18
N VAL A 60 13.32 -11.81 9.66
CA VAL A 60 12.05 -11.16 9.30
C VAL A 60 11.35 -10.58 10.53
N GLY A 61 11.32 -11.29 11.65
CA GLY A 61 10.65 -10.86 12.88
C GLY A 61 11.30 -9.62 13.49
N GLU A 62 12.63 -9.63 13.62
CA GLU A 62 13.38 -8.48 14.14
C GLU A 62 13.30 -7.28 13.20
N HIS A 63 13.34 -7.49 11.88
CA HIS A 63 13.11 -6.43 10.90
C HIS A 63 11.73 -5.77 11.09
N ILE A 64 10.66 -6.57 11.27
CA ILE A 64 9.32 -6.06 11.56
C ILE A 64 9.32 -5.22 12.84
N MET A 65 9.95 -5.69 13.93
CA MET A 65 10.01 -4.94 15.19
C MET A 65 10.74 -3.60 15.03
N HIS A 66 11.86 -3.57 14.30
CA HIS A 66 12.57 -2.33 14.00
C HIS A 66 11.74 -1.38 13.14
N THR A 67 11.01 -1.89 12.14
CA THR A 67 10.10 -1.09 11.32
C THR A 67 9.00 -0.45 12.17
N VAL A 68 8.35 -1.23 13.04
CA VAL A 68 7.33 -0.72 13.98
C VAL A 68 7.90 0.39 14.87
N LYS A 69 9.11 0.22 15.38
CA LYS A 69 9.78 1.23 16.23
C LYS A 69 10.06 2.54 15.49
N CYS A 70 10.44 2.44 14.21
CA CYS A 70 10.71 3.61 13.36
C CYS A 70 9.42 4.32 12.87
N THR A 71 8.25 3.73 13.11
CA THR A 71 6.97 4.26 12.63
C THR A 71 6.39 5.27 13.63
N PRO A 72 5.89 6.42 13.19
CA PRO A 72 5.22 7.40 14.05
C PRO A 72 4.08 6.81 14.88
N ASN A 73 3.66 7.51 15.94
CA ASN A 73 2.55 7.09 16.79
C ASN A 73 1.20 7.28 16.08
N ASP A 74 0.91 6.39 15.14
CA ASP A 74 -0.35 6.28 14.39
C ASP A 74 -0.72 4.79 14.33
N LEU A 75 -1.93 4.45 14.76
CA LEU A 75 -2.35 3.05 14.89
C LEU A 75 -2.34 2.30 13.55
N VAL A 76 -2.84 2.93 12.49
CA VAL A 76 -2.89 2.34 11.14
C VAL A 76 -1.48 2.09 10.61
N LEU A 77 -0.58 3.08 10.77
CA LEU A 77 0.82 2.94 10.36
C LEU A 77 1.53 1.83 11.13
N ARG A 78 1.36 1.75 12.44
CA ARG A 78 2.01 0.74 13.29
C ARG A 78 1.48 -0.67 13.04
N TRP A 79 0.17 -0.82 12.77
CA TRP A 79 -0.37 -2.09 12.30
C TRP A 79 0.15 -2.43 10.90
N ALA A 80 0.22 -1.48 9.98
CA ALA A 80 0.80 -1.71 8.67
C ALA A 80 2.28 -2.13 8.76
N ALA A 81 3.06 -1.48 9.62
CA ALA A 81 4.45 -1.85 9.89
C ALA A 81 4.57 -3.26 10.51
N LEU A 82 3.65 -3.63 11.42
CA LEU A 82 3.63 -4.97 12.01
C LEU A 82 3.29 -6.06 10.99
N MET A 83 2.50 -5.73 9.96
CA MET A 83 1.96 -6.70 8.99
C MET A 83 2.68 -6.71 7.65
N HIS A 84 3.52 -5.71 7.31
CA HIS A 84 4.03 -5.54 5.94
C HIS A 84 4.77 -6.76 5.39
N ASP A 85 5.54 -7.42 6.22
CA ASP A 85 6.42 -8.54 5.86
C ASP A 85 5.98 -9.90 6.45
N ILE A 86 4.81 -9.96 7.10
CA ILE A 86 4.33 -11.18 7.81
C ILE A 86 4.14 -12.39 6.88
N GLY A 87 4.00 -12.17 5.57
CA GLY A 87 3.88 -13.21 4.55
C GLY A 87 5.22 -13.75 4.03
N LYS A 88 6.36 -13.18 4.41
CA LYS A 88 7.69 -13.62 3.92
C LYS A 88 7.97 -15.10 4.19
N PRO A 89 7.69 -15.66 5.38
CA PRO A 89 7.93 -17.09 5.62
C PRO A 89 7.19 -18.03 4.67
N CYS A 90 6.03 -17.60 4.13
CA CYS A 90 5.25 -18.36 3.17
C CYS A 90 5.75 -18.25 1.72
N CYS A 91 6.62 -17.27 1.43
CA CYS A 91 7.09 -16.92 0.10
C CYS A 91 8.61 -17.13 -0.06
N SER A 92 9.26 -17.71 0.93
CA SER A 92 10.72 -17.91 0.96
C SER A 92 11.17 -18.89 -0.13
N SER A 93 12.12 -18.49 -0.95
CA SER A 93 12.78 -19.34 -1.94
C SER A 93 14.26 -18.99 -2.04
N THR A 94 15.13 -20.00 -2.18
CA THR A 94 16.59 -19.80 -2.25
C THR A 94 17.06 -20.03 -3.67
N ASP A 95 17.83 -19.10 -4.23
CA ASP A 95 18.43 -19.24 -5.53
C ASP A 95 19.75 -20.08 -5.49
N GLN A 96 20.36 -20.31 -6.67
CA GLN A 96 21.60 -21.11 -6.81
C GLN A 96 22.81 -20.49 -6.08
N ASN A 97 22.75 -19.21 -5.73
CA ASN A 97 23.80 -18.48 -5.02
C ASN A 97 23.55 -18.47 -3.50
N GLY A 98 22.50 -19.12 -3.01
CA GLY A 98 22.14 -19.12 -1.60
C GLY A 98 21.44 -17.84 -1.13
N ILE A 99 21.00 -16.97 -2.06
CA ILE A 99 20.25 -15.74 -1.77
C ILE A 99 18.78 -16.10 -1.60
N ILE A 100 18.17 -15.57 -0.53
CA ILE A 100 16.76 -15.79 -0.24
C ILE A 100 15.93 -14.67 -0.88
N HIS A 101 14.88 -15.07 -1.60
CA HIS A 101 13.90 -14.21 -2.26
C HIS A 101 12.50 -14.47 -1.70
N PHE A 102 11.65 -13.42 -1.66
CA PHE A 102 10.29 -13.46 -1.12
C PHE A 102 9.29 -12.94 -2.15
N TYR A 103 9.24 -13.55 -3.33
CA TYR A 103 8.40 -13.09 -4.44
C TYR A 103 6.91 -13.10 -4.08
N GLY A 104 6.25 -11.94 -4.25
CA GLY A 104 4.83 -11.80 -3.99
C GLY A 104 4.43 -11.73 -2.52
N HIS A 105 5.39 -11.63 -1.59
CA HIS A 105 5.14 -11.56 -0.15
C HIS A 105 4.14 -10.46 0.23
N HIS A 106 4.13 -9.33 -0.45
CA HIS A 106 3.21 -8.22 -0.19
C HIS A 106 1.73 -8.63 -0.29
N ARG A 107 1.39 -9.50 -1.26
CA ARG A 107 0.03 -10.03 -1.42
C ARG A 107 -0.31 -11.05 -0.33
N GLU A 108 0.62 -11.94 -0.02
CA GLU A 108 0.45 -12.91 1.06
C GLU A 108 0.39 -12.22 2.42
N SER A 109 1.25 -11.20 2.66
CA SER A 109 1.17 -10.36 3.85
C SER A 109 -0.18 -9.67 4.00
N CYS A 110 -0.72 -9.10 2.91
CA CYS A 110 -2.04 -8.47 2.91
C CYS A 110 -3.14 -9.46 3.29
N LYS A 111 -3.14 -10.66 2.70
CA LYS A 111 -4.11 -11.71 3.02
C LYS A 111 -4.03 -12.14 4.49
N ILE A 112 -2.83 -12.46 4.96
CA ILE A 112 -2.60 -12.85 6.36
C ILE A 112 -3.02 -11.72 7.30
N ALA A 113 -2.69 -10.46 6.98
CA ALA A 113 -3.06 -9.29 7.79
C ALA A 113 -4.59 -9.15 7.92
N VAL A 114 -5.33 -9.27 6.80
CA VAL A 114 -6.80 -9.21 6.81
C VAL A 114 -7.39 -10.31 7.67
N ASP A 115 -6.96 -11.56 7.49
CA ASP A 115 -7.47 -12.72 8.24
C ASP A 115 -7.17 -12.59 9.75
N LEU A 116 -5.95 -12.15 10.11
CA LEU A 116 -5.53 -11.94 11.50
C LEU A 116 -6.33 -10.80 12.15
N MET A 117 -6.46 -9.65 11.48
CA MET A 117 -7.19 -8.50 12.01
C MET A 117 -8.68 -8.80 12.19
N HIS A 118 -9.31 -9.54 11.27
CA HIS A 118 -10.69 -10.03 11.45
C HIS A 118 -10.79 -10.99 12.64
N ARG A 119 -9.82 -11.91 12.82
CA ARG A 119 -9.78 -12.81 13.98
C ARG A 119 -9.69 -12.04 15.29
N LEU A 120 -8.94 -10.94 15.32
CA LEU A 120 -8.82 -10.05 16.47
C LEU A 120 -10.02 -9.10 16.65
N ARG A 121 -11.01 -9.12 15.76
CA ARG A 121 -12.20 -8.27 15.80
C ARG A 121 -11.91 -6.77 15.60
N MET A 122 -10.90 -6.46 14.81
CA MET A 122 -10.62 -5.08 14.39
C MET A 122 -11.76 -4.55 13.49
N ASP A 123 -11.98 -3.24 13.52
CA ASP A 123 -12.97 -2.58 12.67
C ASP A 123 -12.57 -2.62 11.18
N ASN A 124 -13.58 -2.63 10.31
CA ASN A 124 -13.39 -2.79 8.87
C ASN A 124 -12.65 -1.61 8.20
N ASP A 125 -12.75 -0.41 8.74
CA ASP A 125 -12.07 0.77 8.17
C ASP A 125 -10.58 0.67 8.43
N THR A 126 -10.17 0.33 9.65
CA THR A 126 -8.76 0.07 9.99
C THR A 126 -8.21 -1.11 9.18
N ILE A 127 -8.95 -2.22 9.04
CA ILE A 127 -8.53 -3.37 8.21
C ILE A 127 -8.29 -2.93 6.76
N ARG A 128 -9.20 -2.15 6.17
CA ARG A 128 -9.07 -1.64 4.80
C ARG A 128 -7.83 -0.76 4.65
N GLU A 129 -7.61 0.19 5.56
CA GLU A 129 -6.47 1.11 5.48
C GLU A 129 -5.13 0.37 5.63
N VAL A 130 -5.01 -0.51 6.60
CA VAL A 130 -3.81 -1.33 6.82
C VAL A 130 -3.55 -2.23 5.61
N SER A 131 -4.58 -2.89 5.05
CA SER A 131 -4.41 -3.78 3.91
C SER A 131 -3.92 -3.04 2.65
N ILE A 132 -4.41 -1.82 2.39
CA ILE A 132 -3.91 -0.97 1.29
C ILE A 132 -2.44 -0.64 1.49
N LEU A 133 -2.01 -0.29 2.70
CA LEU A 133 -0.61 0.02 3.00
C LEU A 133 0.27 -1.22 2.85
N VAL A 134 -0.14 -2.36 3.40
CA VAL A 134 0.60 -3.64 3.32
C VAL A 134 0.72 -4.11 1.88
N GLU A 135 -0.35 -4.06 1.08
CA GLU A 135 -0.29 -4.48 -0.32
C GLU A 135 0.65 -3.64 -1.18
N ASN A 136 0.82 -2.35 -0.83
CA ASN A 136 1.59 -1.41 -1.63
C ASN A 136 2.96 -1.04 -1.03
N HIS A 137 3.34 -1.56 0.14
CA HIS A 137 4.56 -1.13 0.84
C HIS A 137 5.85 -1.32 0.02
N ASP A 138 5.91 -2.36 -0.80
CA ASP A 138 7.09 -2.70 -1.63
C ASP A 138 7.05 -2.07 -3.04
N VAL A 139 5.98 -1.32 -3.38
CA VAL A 139 5.87 -0.66 -4.67
C VAL A 139 6.81 0.54 -4.74
N ARG A 140 7.82 0.44 -5.61
CA ARG A 140 8.73 1.55 -5.87
C ARG A 140 8.01 2.63 -6.68
N VAL A 141 7.69 3.75 -6.03
CA VAL A 141 7.12 4.93 -6.69
C VAL A 141 8.26 5.78 -7.27
N GLU A 142 8.28 5.93 -8.60
CA GLU A 142 9.20 6.86 -9.24
C GLU A 142 8.78 8.32 -8.94
N PRO A 143 9.73 9.23 -8.62
CA PRO A 143 9.42 10.61 -8.27
C PRO A 143 9.07 11.44 -9.53
N SER A 144 7.89 11.17 -10.10
CA SER A 144 7.32 11.89 -11.22
C SER A 144 5.85 12.17 -11.00
N LEU A 145 5.35 13.31 -11.52
CA LEU A 145 3.93 13.69 -11.40
C LEU A 145 2.98 12.54 -11.81
N PRO A 146 3.16 11.88 -12.98
CA PRO A 146 2.25 10.80 -13.37
C PRO A 146 2.32 9.58 -12.44
N ALA A 147 3.50 9.18 -11.97
CA ALA A 147 3.63 8.01 -11.10
C ALA A 147 3.01 8.27 -9.71
N VAL A 148 3.26 9.44 -9.13
CA VAL A 148 2.68 9.85 -7.84
C VAL A 148 1.16 9.96 -7.97
N LYS A 149 0.62 10.62 -9.00
CA LYS A 149 -0.83 10.72 -9.24
C LYS A 149 -1.51 9.35 -9.38
N ARG A 150 -0.90 8.40 -10.11
CA ARG A 150 -1.44 7.03 -10.24
C ARG A 150 -1.45 6.30 -8.90
N MET A 151 -0.41 6.47 -8.08
CA MET A 151 -0.38 5.84 -6.77
C MET A 151 -1.39 6.49 -5.82
N MET A 152 -1.53 7.83 -5.83
CA MET A 152 -2.59 8.53 -5.09
C MET A 152 -3.99 8.07 -5.51
N ALA A 153 -4.23 7.85 -6.80
CA ALA A 153 -5.51 7.33 -7.30
C ALA A 153 -5.78 5.89 -6.83
N ARG A 154 -4.73 5.10 -6.64
CA ARG A 154 -4.81 3.70 -6.18
C ARG A 154 -5.01 3.58 -4.67
N THR A 155 -4.27 4.36 -3.89
CA THR A 155 -4.27 4.24 -2.42
C THR A 155 -5.23 5.21 -1.73
N GLY A 156 -5.58 6.30 -2.39
CA GLY A 156 -6.20 7.47 -1.77
C GLY A 156 -5.15 8.46 -1.25
N GLU A 157 -5.57 9.70 -1.09
CA GLU A 157 -4.71 10.83 -0.75
C GLU A 157 -3.99 10.62 0.60
N VAL A 158 -4.75 10.38 1.65
CA VAL A 158 -4.23 10.22 3.03
C VAL A 158 -3.34 8.97 3.13
N LEU A 159 -3.75 7.86 2.52
CA LEU A 159 -2.99 6.62 2.60
C LEU A 159 -1.72 6.65 1.74
N PHE A 160 -1.66 7.49 0.71
CA PHE A 160 -0.41 7.69 -0.04
C PHE A 160 0.68 8.32 0.83
N GLU A 161 0.35 9.34 1.61
CA GLU A 161 1.30 9.93 2.58
C GLU A 161 1.75 8.89 3.60
N LYS A 162 0.81 8.15 4.20
CA LYS A 162 1.11 7.05 5.13
C LYS A 162 1.98 5.98 4.50
N LEU A 163 1.79 5.66 3.21
CA LEU A 163 2.62 4.71 2.48
C LEU A 163 4.08 5.17 2.39
N LEU A 164 4.33 6.43 2.08
CA LEU A 164 5.69 6.98 2.03
C LEU A 164 6.36 6.98 3.42
N ILE A 165 5.59 7.24 4.48
CA ILE A 165 6.07 7.15 5.86
C ILE A 165 6.43 5.70 6.21
N LEU A 166 5.57 4.74 5.88
CA LEU A 166 5.83 3.31 6.09
C LEU A 166 7.09 2.85 5.34
N GLN A 167 7.23 3.23 4.07
CA GLN A 167 8.42 2.92 3.27
C GLN A 167 9.70 3.52 3.87
N THR A 168 9.61 4.71 4.47
CA THR A 168 10.74 5.32 5.17
C THR A 168 11.12 4.48 6.39
N ALA A 169 10.16 4.12 7.24
CA ALA A 169 10.38 3.30 8.44
C ALA A 169 10.96 1.92 8.09
N ASP A 170 10.41 1.25 7.07
CA ASP A 170 10.92 -0.02 6.56
C ASP A 170 12.39 0.07 6.09
N ASN A 171 12.74 1.15 5.39
CA ASN A 171 14.12 1.35 4.95
C ASN A 171 15.08 1.72 6.10
N MET A 172 14.59 2.39 7.15
CA MET A 172 15.38 2.65 8.37
C MET A 172 15.69 1.36 9.14
N ALA A 173 14.87 0.33 9.02
CA ALA A 173 15.05 -0.98 9.63
C ALA A 173 15.93 -1.94 8.80
N LYS A 174 16.53 -1.48 7.70
CA LYS A 174 17.40 -2.26 6.80
C LYS A 174 18.88 -1.84 6.96
N ASN A 175 19.74 -2.38 6.12
CA ASN A 175 21.11 -1.91 6.01
C ASN A 175 21.14 -0.44 5.58
N LEU A 176 21.67 0.44 6.42
CA LEU A 176 21.64 1.89 6.24
C LEU A 176 22.57 2.39 5.11
N GLU A 177 23.44 1.55 4.58
CA GLU A 177 24.33 1.91 3.45
C GLU A 177 23.54 2.42 2.23
N HIS A 178 22.38 1.81 1.95
CA HIS A 178 21.51 2.17 0.83
C HIS A 178 20.36 3.12 1.22
N PHE A 179 20.29 3.52 2.50
CA PHE A 179 19.19 4.37 2.99
C PHE A 179 19.15 5.75 2.35
N PRO A 180 20.27 6.49 2.15
CA PRO A 180 20.24 7.84 1.61
C PRO A 180 19.58 7.92 0.21
N GLU A 181 19.94 6.98 -0.70
CA GLU A 181 19.37 6.94 -2.05
C GLU A 181 17.87 6.69 -2.01
N LYS A 182 17.43 5.69 -1.21
CA LYS A 182 16.02 5.34 -1.06
C LYS A 182 15.23 6.48 -0.42
N LYS A 183 15.79 7.11 0.61
CA LYS A 183 15.18 8.27 1.28
C LYS A 183 15.01 9.45 0.32
N ASN A 184 16.03 9.80 -0.46
CA ASN A 184 15.94 10.89 -1.43
C ASN A 184 14.80 10.68 -2.43
N ARG A 185 14.59 9.45 -2.90
CA ARG A 185 13.47 9.10 -3.79
C ARG A 185 12.12 9.27 -3.10
N ILE A 186 11.98 8.80 -1.86
CA ILE A 186 10.76 8.93 -1.07
C ILE A 186 10.46 10.41 -0.80
N ASP A 187 11.48 11.17 -0.39
CA ASP A 187 11.35 12.62 -0.11
C ASP A 187 10.94 13.39 -1.39
N ALA A 188 11.50 13.06 -2.54
CA ALA A 188 11.11 13.64 -3.82
C ALA A 188 9.65 13.30 -4.18
N SER A 189 9.20 12.07 -3.96
CA SER A 189 7.81 11.68 -4.14
C SER A 189 6.87 12.42 -3.18
N MET A 190 7.29 12.67 -1.93
CA MET A 190 6.55 13.46 -0.94
C MET A 190 6.43 14.93 -1.38
N GLN A 191 7.48 15.53 -1.97
CA GLN A 191 7.40 16.90 -2.49
C GLN A 191 6.41 17.00 -3.66
N ILE A 192 6.44 16.03 -4.58
CA ILE A 192 5.49 15.97 -5.69
C ILE A 192 4.06 15.79 -5.19
N TYR A 193 3.83 14.95 -4.19
CA TYR A 193 2.53 14.79 -3.55
C TYR A 193 2.01 16.12 -3.00
N LYS A 194 2.84 16.85 -2.24
CA LYS A 194 2.48 18.16 -1.71
C LYS A 194 2.18 19.19 -2.81
N GLN A 195 2.93 19.15 -3.90
CA GLN A 195 2.69 20.00 -5.07
C GLN A 195 1.33 19.68 -5.70
N ILE A 196 1.00 18.40 -5.93
CA ILE A 196 -0.28 17.97 -6.50
C ILE A 196 -1.46 18.49 -5.68
N LEU A 197 -1.36 18.43 -4.34
CA LEU A 197 -2.39 18.92 -3.44
C LEU A 197 -2.50 20.45 -3.47
N ALA A 198 -1.37 21.17 -3.38
CA ALA A 198 -1.34 22.64 -3.39
C ALA A 198 -1.90 23.23 -4.70
N GLU A 199 -1.58 22.61 -5.83
CA GLU A 199 -2.04 23.00 -7.15
C GLU A 199 -3.42 22.41 -7.52
N ARG A 200 -3.99 21.56 -6.67
CA ARG A 200 -5.26 20.84 -6.91
C ARG A 200 -5.26 20.11 -8.26
N GLN A 201 -4.12 19.48 -8.58
CA GLN A 201 -3.99 18.79 -9.86
C GLN A 201 -4.93 17.59 -9.97
N PRO A 202 -5.54 17.34 -11.13
CA PRO A 202 -6.44 16.22 -11.34
C PRO A 202 -5.68 14.87 -11.38
N TYR A 203 -6.23 13.85 -10.70
CA TYR A 203 -5.72 12.47 -10.70
C TYR A 203 -6.81 11.41 -10.53
N LEU A 204 -8.08 11.81 -10.34
CA LEU A 204 -9.25 10.91 -10.26
C LEU A 204 -10.21 11.18 -11.40
N VAL A 205 -10.96 10.16 -11.81
CA VAL A 205 -12.04 10.31 -12.81
C VAL A 205 -13.04 11.39 -12.41
N SER A 206 -13.32 11.55 -11.11
CA SER A 206 -14.19 12.60 -10.57
C SER A 206 -13.63 14.02 -10.75
N HIS A 207 -12.32 14.16 -11.02
CA HIS A 207 -11.68 15.45 -11.27
C HIS A 207 -11.72 15.89 -12.74
N LEU A 208 -12.22 15.04 -13.64
CA LEU A 208 -12.35 15.39 -15.06
C LEU A 208 -13.39 16.50 -15.27
N ALA A 209 -13.12 17.40 -16.21
CA ALA A 209 -14.05 18.44 -16.66
C ALA A 209 -15.27 17.88 -17.44
N VAL A 210 -15.32 16.56 -17.66
CA VAL A 210 -16.44 15.82 -18.25
C VAL A 210 -16.83 14.65 -17.38
N ASN A 211 -18.06 14.17 -17.54
CA ASN A 211 -18.60 13.06 -16.75
C ASN A 211 -19.40 12.09 -17.63
N GLY A 212 -19.95 11.03 -17.01
CA GLY A 212 -20.73 10.02 -17.73
C GLY A 212 -21.94 10.57 -18.47
N LYS A 213 -22.62 11.63 -17.99
CA LYS A 213 -23.75 12.24 -18.69
C LYS A 213 -23.33 12.90 -20.00
N ASP A 214 -22.13 13.48 -20.03
CA ASP A 214 -21.58 14.08 -21.24
C ASP A 214 -21.29 13.01 -22.31
N LEU A 215 -20.75 11.86 -21.89
CA LEU A 215 -20.49 10.73 -22.76
C LEU A 215 -21.78 10.10 -23.30
N ILE A 216 -22.85 10.03 -22.47
CA ILE A 216 -24.18 9.59 -22.93
C ILE A 216 -24.71 10.52 -24.04
N ARG A 217 -24.54 11.85 -23.90
CA ARG A 217 -24.93 12.83 -24.95
C ARG A 217 -24.13 12.64 -26.23
N LEU A 218 -22.91 12.11 -26.16
CA LEU A 218 -22.13 11.70 -27.32
C LEU A 218 -22.53 10.33 -27.89
N GLY A 219 -23.54 9.68 -27.26
CA GLY A 219 -24.10 8.41 -27.71
C GLY A 219 -23.33 7.19 -27.24
N TYR A 220 -22.52 7.28 -26.16
CA TYR A 220 -21.98 6.12 -25.47
C TYR A 220 -23.07 5.37 -24.69
N ARG A 221 -22.95 4.05 -24.61
CA ARG A 221 -23.88 3.23 -23.82
C ARG A 221 -23.52 3.32 -22.35
N PRO A 222 -24.53 3.48 -21.45
CA PRO A 222 -24.30 3.45 -20.00
C PRO A 222 -23.63 2.14 -19.56
N GLY A 223 -22.75 2.22 -18.57
CA GLY A 223 -22.06 1.06 -18.01
C GLY A 223 -20.54 1.05 -18.30
N ARG A 224 -19.98 -0.12 -18.57
CA ARG A 224 -18.55 -0.35 -18.69
C ARG A 224 -17.87 0.54 -19.74
N GLU A 225 -18.53 0.76 -20.86
CA GLU A 225 -17.98 1.57 -21.96
C GLU A 225 -17.63 3.00 -21.52
N ILE A 226 -18.53 3.63 -20.75
CA ILE A 226 -18.30 4.97 -20.18
C ILE A 226 -17.12 4.94 -19.20
N GLY A 227 -17.06 3.94 -18.32
CA GLY A 227 -15.96 3.80 -17.37
C GLY A 227 -14.61 3.63 -18.05
N ASP A 228 -14.56 2.86 -19.14
CA ASP A 228 -13.32 2.65 -19.91
C ASP A 228 -12.85 3.94 -20.59
N VAL A 229 -13.78 4.73 -21.14
CA VAL A 229 -13.45 6.02 -21.77
C VAL A 229 -12.98 7.03 -20.72
N LEU A 230 -13.68 7.17 -19.60
CA LEU A 230 -13.25 8.09 -18.54
C LEU A 230 -11.89 7.73 -17.98
N ARG A 231 -11.54 6.43 -17.85
CA ARG A 231 -10.20 5.99 -17.48
C ARG A 231 -9.14 6.41 -18.49
N LYS A 232 -9.39 6.28 -19.78
CA LYS A 232 -8.44 6.76 -20.81
C LYS A 232 -8.24 8.27 -20.75
N LEU A 233 -9.32 9.03 -20.56
CA LEU A 233 -9.25 10.48 -20.46
C LEU A 233 -8.47 10.94 -19.22
N ILE A 234 -8.68 10.29 -18.06
CA ILE A 234 -7.89 10.65 -16.87
C ILE A 234 -6.42 10.25 -17.00
N ASP A 235 -6.09 9.17 -17.71
CA ASP A 235 -4.70 8.79 -17.99
C ASP A 235 -3.94 9.87 -18.78
N GLU A 236 -4.58 10.53 -19.75
CA GLU A 236 -4.03 11.67 -20.49
C GLU A 236 -3.85 12.89 -19.56
N VAL A 237 -4.86 13.21 -18.77
CA VAL A 237 -4.87 14.34 -17.83
C VAL A 237 -3.84 14.14 -16.69
N ILE A 238 -3.57 12.91 -16.29
CA ILE A 238 -2.51 12.59 -15.33
C ILE A 238 -1.14 13.00 -15.89
N ILE A 239 -0.91 12.83 -17.19
CA ILE A 239 0.35 13.18 -17.86
C ILE A 239 0.43 14.70 -18.06
N ASP A 240 -0.65 15.33 -18.54
CA ASP A 240 -0.73 16.79 -18.75
C ASP A 240 -2.05 17.34 -18.21
N ALA A 241 -1.99 18.01 -17.06
CA ALA A 241 -3.16 18.57 -16.39
C ALA A 241 -3.88 19.67 -17.21
N ASN A 242 -3.19 20.32 -18.17
CA ASN A 242 -3.79 21.33 -19.04
C ASN A 242 -4.82 20.75 -20.00
N LEU A 243 -4.77 19.45 -20.27
CA LEU A 243 -5.75 18.73 -21.06
C LEU A 243 -7.11 18.58 -20.36
N ASN A 244 -7.19 18.89 -19.07
CA ASN A 244 -8.44 18.82 -18.30
C ASN A 244 -9.37 19.99 -18.62
N ASN A 245 -9.70 20.17 -19.87
CA ASN A 245 -10.74 21.09 -20.32
C ASN A 245 -11.84 20.35 -21.08
N ARG A 246 -13.05 20.86 -20.95
CA ARG A 246 -14.25 20.20 -21.46
C ARG A 246 -14.22 19.97 -22.98
N ASP A 247 -13.78 20.95 -23.74
CA ASP A 247 -13.82 20.89 -25.20
C ASP A 247 -12.82 19.87 -25.74
N TYR A 248 -11.60 19.86 -25.20
CA TYR A 248 -10.58 18.85 -25.50
C TYR A 248 -11.08 17.43 -25.17
N LEU A 249 -11.56 17.22 -23.93
CA LEU A 249 -12.01 15.91 -23.49
C LEU A 249 -13.20 15.36 -24.27
N LEU A 250 -14.15 16.23 -24.67
CA LEU A 250 -15.26 15.83 -25.54
C LEU A 250 -14.79 15.51 -26.95
N LYS A 251 -13.77 16.20 -27.47
CA LYS A 251 -13.17 15.90 -28.77
C LYS A 251 -12.49 14.53 -28.73
N GLU A 252 -11.66 14.27 -27.72
CA GLU A 252 -10.98 12.97 -27.56
C GLU A 252 -11.99 11.82 -27.38
N ALA A 253 -13.05 12.03 -26.57
CA ALA A 253 -14.12 11.05 -26.45
C ALA A 253 -14.78 10.72 -27.79
N ARG A 254 -15.00 11.70 -28.69
CA ARG A 254 -15.53 11.42 -30.05
C ARG A 254 -14.58 10.60 -30.91
N ILE A 255 -13.26 10.84 -30.79
CA ILE A 255 -12.23 10.07 -31.49
C ILE A 255 -12.23 8.62 -31.02
N LEU A 256 -12.21 8.41 -29.71
CA LEU A 256 -12.26 7.08 -29.10
C LEU A 256 -13.51 6.29 -29.54
N LYS A 257 -14.67 6.96 -29.67
CA LYS A 257 -15.89 6.32 -30.14
C LYS A 257 -15.80 5.82 -31.58
N LYS A 258 -15.23 6.63 -32.48
CA LYS A 258 -15.03 6.25 -33.88
C LYS A 258 -14.08 5.06 -34.03
N SER A 259 -13.02 5.01 -33.22
CA SER A 259 -12.03 3.92 -33.23
C SER A 259 -12.66 2.60 -32.77
N ASN A 260 -13.50 2.63 -31.71
CA ASN A 260 -14.19 1.44 -31.20
C ASN A 260 -15.24 0.90 -32.23
N SER A 261 -15.91 1.78 -32.97
CA SER A 261 -16.88 1.38 -34.00
C SER A 261 -16.22 0.65 -35.19
N LYS A 262 -14.99 1.02 -35.55
CA LYS A 262 -14.22 0.34 -36.61
C LYS A 262 -13.74 -1.06 -36.20
N ASN A 263 -13.34 -1.24 -34.94
CA ASN A 263 -12.86 -2.55 -34.43
C ASN A 263 -14.01 -3.54 -34.16
N GLY A 264 -15.24 -3.06 -33.96
CA GLY A 264 -16.45 -3.90 -33.79
C GLY A 264 -17.03 -4.43 -35.12
N SER A 265 -16.64 -3.89 -36.26
CA SER A 265 -17.12 -4.33 -37.60
C SER A 265 -16.25 -5.40 -38.24
N GLN A 266 -15.16 -5.84 -37.58
CA GLN A 266 -14.23 -6.87 -38.06
C GLN A 266 -14.30 -8.19 -37.24
N ARG A 267 -15.32 -8.38 -36.40
CA ARG A 267 -15.55 -9.64 -35.67
C ARG A 267 -16.85 -10.31 -36.09
#